data_6f90a9b2e13ecd787d18f7265d7537a8
#
_entry.id   6f90a9b2e13ecd787d18f7265d7537a8
#
_cell.length_a   1.000
_cell.length_b   1.000
_cell.length_c   1.000
_cell.angle_alpha   90.00
_cell.angle_beta   90.00
_cell.angle_gamma   90.00
#
_symmetry.space_group_name_H-M   'P 1'
#
loop_
_entity.id
_entity.type
_entity.pdbx_description
1 polymer ?
#
loop_
_entity_poly.entity_id
_entity_poly.type
_entity_poly.pdbx_seq_one_letter_code
_entity_poly.pdbx_strand_id
1 'polypeptide(L)'
;YQVNAIKATVDAIVAGKKNILLAMATGTGKTRTILGMIYLFLKTKRFHRILFLVDRTSLGEQAYETFREVKLEELMTLDEIYNIKGLNNKQIDRETKIQIATVQSMVKRLLYQNDEDGEKYNKMPSVSDFDLIIVDEAHRGYILDRQMSEEELLYNNQQDYISKYRYVIEYFDAVKIGLTATPALHTTESFGEPVFTYSYREAVNDRFLV
;
A
#
# COMPACT_ATOMS: atom_id res chain seq x y z
N TYR A 1 15.83 10.47 7.38
CA TYR A 1 14.61 10.77 6.65
C TYR A 1 13.50 9.73 6.87
N GLN A 2 13.79 8.43 6.84
CA GLN A 2 12.77 7.37 7.05
C GLN A 2 12.05 7.52 8.40
N VAL A 3 12.79 7.74 9.47
CA VAL A 3 12.20 8.00 10.81
C VAL A 3 11.34 9.27 10.80
N ASN A 4 11.75 10.32 10.09
CA ASN A 4 10.97 11.56 9.97
C ASN A 4 9.67 11.33 9.18
N ALA A 5 9.71 10.51 8.13
CA ALA A 5 8.51 10.11 7.37
C ALA A 5 7.51 9.37 8.27
N ILE A 6 7.99 8.40 9.06
CA ILE A 6 7.17 7.66 10.02
C ILE A 6 6.57 8.61 11.07
N LYS A 7 7.38 9.51 11.63
CA LYS A 7 6.92 10.49 12.60
C LYS A 7 5.85 11.42 12.04
N ALA A 8 6.08 11.99 10.85
CA ALA A 8 5.08 12.84 10.19
C ALA A 8 3.77 12.11 9.93
N THR A 9 3.83 10.80 9.59
CA THR A 9 2.65 9.96 9.44
C THR A 9 1.91 9.78 10.76
N VAL A 10 2.63 9.48 11.84
CA VAL A 10 2.04 9.33 13.18
C VAL A 10 1.37 10.64 13.63
N ASP A 11 2.04 11.78 13.46
CA ASP A 11 1.52 13.10 13.81
C ASP A 11 0.25 13.42 13.02
N ALA A 12 0.20 13.08 11.72
CA ALA A 12 -0.99 13.25 10.88
C ALA A 12 -2.16 12.38 11.36
N ILE A 13 -1.90 11.12 11.73
CA ILE A 13 -2.92 10.21 12.28
C ILE A 13 -3.45 10.73 13.62
N VAL A 14 -2.58 11.20 14.49
CA VAL A 14 -2.95 11.80 15.81
C VAL A 14 -3.80 13.06 15.59
N ALA A 15 -3.50 13.85 14.56
CA ALA A 15 -4.31 15.01 14.17
C ALA A 15 -5.66 14.65 13.51
N GLY A 16 -5.99 13.34 13.39
CA GLY A 16 -7.26 12.86 12.85
C GLY A 16 -7.33 12.76 11.34
N LYS A 17 -6.20 12.88 10.61
CA LYS A 17 -6.18 12.69 9.16
C LYS A 17 -6.44 11.24 8.83
N LYS A 18 -7.40 10.99 7.93
CA LYS A 18 -7.70 9.65 7.41
C LYS A 18 -6.96 9.35 6.09
N ASN A 19 -6.63 10.36 5.32
CA ASN A 19 -5.89 10.25 4.07
C ASN A 19 -4.54 10.96 4.22
N ILE A 20 -3.44 10.26 3.94
CA ILE A 20 -2.08 10.70 4.21
C ILE A 20 -1.21 10.39 3.00
N LEU A 21 -0.41 11.34 2.54
CA LEU A 21 0.53 11.17 1.44
C LEU A 21 1.97 11.35 1.90
N LEU A 22 2.84 10.44 1.48
CA LEU A 22 4.29 10.55 1.60
C LEU A 22 4.92 10.63 0.21
N ALA A 23 5.65 11.71 -0.05
CA ALA A 23 6.40 11.89 -1.28
C ALA A 23 7.88 11.54 -1.03
N MET A 24 8.33 10.38 -1.50
CA MET A 24 9.70 9.88 -1.32
C MET A 24 10.27 9.43 -2.66
N ALA A 25 11.44 9.93 -3.04
CA ALA A 25 12.10 9.61 -4.30
C ALA A 25 12.33 8.09 -4.45
N THR A 26 12.38 7.62 -5.69
CA THR A 26 12.73 6.22 -5.99
C THR A 26 14.14 5.92 -5.47
N GLY A 27 14.34 4.71 -4.94
CA GLY A 27 15.64 4.29 -4.39
C GLY A 27 15.89 4.74 -2.94
N THR A 28 15.03 5.56 -2.32
CA THR A 28 15.19 6.01 -0.93
C THR A 28 14.66 5.03 0.11
N GLY A 29 14.33 3.80 -0.28
CA GLY A 29 13.89 2.77 0.67
C GLY A 29 12.45 2.93 1.16
N LYS A 30 11.52 3.31 0.26
CA LYS A 30 10.08 3.37 0.56
C LYS A 30 9.58 2.08 1.23
N THR A 31 9.91 0.92 0.69
CA THR A 31 9.49 -0.40 1.24
C THR A 31 9.97 -0.60 2.68
N ARG A 32 11.20 -0.19 3.01
CA ARG A 32 11.71 -0.25 4.39
C ARG A 32 10.97 0.72 5.31
N THR A 33 10.62 1.91 4.80
CA THR A 33 9.80 2.87 5.56
C THR A 33 8.41 2.30 5.85
N ILE A 34 7.78 1.66 4.85
CA ILE A 34 6.50 0.95 5.00
C ILE A 34 6.61 -0.15 6.06
N LEU A 35 7.65 -0.98 5.98
CA LEU A 35 7.89 -2.05 6.96
C LEU A 35 8.01 -1.50 8.38
N GLY A 36 8.78 -0.43 8.56
CA GLY A 36 8.93 0.23 9.85
C GLY A 36 7.60 0.80 10.38
N MET A 37 6.78 1.40 9.52
CA MET A 37 5.44 1.89 9.89
C MET A 37 4.51 0.74 10.29
N ILE A 38 4.44 -0.31 9.48
CA ILE A 38 3.60 -1.50 9.75
C ILE A 38 3.97 -2.09 11.12
N TYR A 39 5.27 -2.31 11.33
CA TYR A 39 5.75 -2.85 12.60
C TYR A 39 5.36 -1.97 13.79
N LEU A 40 5.62 -0.66 13.70
CA LEU A 40 5.26 0.29 14.75
C LEU A 40 3.76 0.25 15.06
N PHE A 41 2.92 0.27 14.04
CA PHE A 41 1.46 0.31 14.19
C PHE A 41 0.88 -0.96 14.78
N LEU A 42 1.37 -2.12 14.37
CA LEU A 42 0.95 -3.41 14.94
C LEU A 42 1.46 -3.58 16.38
N LYS A 43 2.72 -3.23 16.64
CA LYS A 43 3.31 -3.29 17.98
C LYS A 43 2.59 -2.40 18.99
N THR A 44 2.27 -1.18 18.60
CA THR A 44 1.53 -0.24 19.45
C THR A 44 0.02 -0.51 19.47
N LYS A 45 -0.46 -1.51 18.75
CA LYS A 45 -1.88 -1.84 18.56
C LYS A 45 -2.71 -0.66 18.07
N ARG A 46 -2.08 0.28 17.37
CA ARG A 46 -2.77 1.42 16.76
C ARG A 46 -3.68 0.98 15.64
N PHE A 47 -3.23 -0.02 14.87
CA PHE A 47 -4.01 -0.72 13.85
C PHE A 47 -3.90 -2.23 14.08
N HIS A 48 -4.91 -2.96 13.64
CA HIS A 48 -5.04 -4.41 13.89
C HIS A 48 -4.91 -5.24 12.63
N ARG A 49 -5.36 -4.70 11.48
CA ARG A 49 -5.36 -5.40 10.20
C ARG A 49 -5.05 -4.44 9.07
N ILE A 50 -3.96 -4.72 8.38
CA ILE A 50 -3.37 -3.84 7.37
C ILE A 50 -3.53 -4.48 6.00
N LEU A 51 -4.06 -3.72 5.04
CA LEU A 51 -4.02 -4.04 3.63
C LEU A 51 -2.89 -3.25 2.97
N PHE A 52 -1.90 -3.97 2.43
CA PHE A 52 -0.83 -3.36 1.66
C PHE A 52 -1.09 -3.59 0.17
N LEU A 53 -1.43 -2.51 -0.53
CA LEU A 53 -1.72 -2.51 -1.96
C LEU A 53 -0.50 -2.14 -2.78
N VAL A 54 -0.21 -2.96 -3.76
CA VAL A 54 0.84 -2.76 -4.74
C VAL A 54 0.26 -2.71 -6.15
N ASP A 55 0.96 -2.04 -7.06
CA ASP A 55 0.54 -1.92 -8.46
C ASP A 55 0.75 -3.22 -9.26
N ARG A 56 1.84 -3.95 -8.97
CA ARG A 56 2.23 -5.15 -9.72
C ARG A 56 2.60 -6.31 -8.80
N THR A 57 2.35 -7.52 -9.30
CA THR A 57 2.71 -8.76 -8.61
C THR A 57 4.17 -8.78 -8.18
N SER A 58 5.11 -8.42 -9.08
CA SER A 58 6.54 -8.40 -8.76
C SER A 58 6.91 -7.45 -7.60
N LEU A 59 6.22 -6.30 -7.47
CA LEU A 59 6.43 -5.39 -6.35
C LEU A 59 5.90 -5.97 -5.04
N GLY A 60 4.78 -6.68 -5.10
CA GLY A 60 4.23 -7.36 -3.93
C GLY A 60 5.10 -8.52 -3.46
N GLU A 61 5.69 -9.28 -4.37
CA GLU A 61 6.66 -10.33 -4.07
C GLU A 61 7.92 -9.75 -3.42
N GLN A 62 8.49 -8.68 -3.99
CA GLN A 62 9.64 -7.99 -3.41
C GLN A 62 9.35 -7.42 -2.02
N ALA A 63 8.17 -6.88 -1.80
CA ALA A 63 7.76 -6.39 -0.49
C ALA A 63 7.63 -7.55 0.51
N TYR A 64 7.02 -8.65 0.09
CA TYR A 64 6.87 -9.85 0.92
C TYR A 64 8.23 -10.44 1.31
N GLU A 65 9.17 -10.54 0.36
CA GLU A 65 10.56 -10.95 0.64
C GLU A 65 11.23 -9.99 1.63
N THR A 66 11.08 -8.67 1.44
CA THR A 66 11.63 -7.70 2.40
C THR A 66 11.08 -7.90 3.81
N PHE A 67 9.79 -8.25 3.94
CA PHE A 67 9.16 -8.51 5.24
C PHE A 67 9.69 -9.78 5.91
N ARG A 68 10.20 -10.73 5.13
CA ARG A 68 10.80 -11.98 5.60
C ARG A 68 12.31 -11.88 5.86
N GLU A 69 13.00 -10.94 5.24
CA GLU A 69 14.45 -10.81 5.36
C GLU A 69 14.90 -9.79 6.40
N VAL A 70 14.15 -8.68 6.51
CA VAL A 70 14.54 -7.59 7.42
C VAL A 70 14.26 -7.98 8.86
N LYS A 71 15.34 -8.14 9.62
CA LYS A 71 15.30 -8.42 11.04
C LYS A 71 14.91 -7.16 11.81
N LEU A 72 13.97 -7.31 12.70
CA LEU A 72 13.44 -6.28 13.58
C LEU A 72 13.90 -6.52 15.02
N GLU A 73 13.00 -6.64 15.98
CA GLU A 73 13.34 -6.92 17.37
C GLU A 73 13.77 -8.37 17.58
N GLU A 74 14.74 -8.58 18.47
CA GLU A 74 15.29 -9.89 18.82
C GLU A 74 15.72 -10.73 17.60
N LEU A 75 16.10 -10.04 16.51
CA LEU A 75 16.49 -10.62 15.22
C LEU A 75 15.34 -11.38 14.51
N MET A 76 14.10 -11.20 14.92
CA MET A 76 12.94 -11.77 14.25
C MET A 76 12.49 -10.90 13.05
N THR A 77 11.97 -11.54 12.04
CA THR A 77 11.38 -10.89 10.87
C THR A 77 9.90 -10.56 11.11
N LEU A 78 9.30 -9.75 10.24
CA LEU A 78 7.91 -9.34 10.42
C LEU A 78 6.94 -10.52 10.31
N ASP A 79 7.21 -11.50 9.44
CA ASP A 79 6.37 -12.70 9.24
C ASP A 79 6.56 -13.75 10.36
N GLU A 80 7.66 -13.71 11.09
CA GLU A 80 7.85 -14.50 12.30
C GLU A 80 7.05 -13.94 13.49
N ILE A 81 6.80 -12.61 13.49
CA ILE A 81 6.06 -11.95 14.59
C ILE A 81 4.56 -11.90 14.32
N TYR A 82 4.15 -11.69 13.06
CA TYR A 82 2.76 -11.48 12.67
C TYR A 82 2.33 -12.39 11.52
N ASN A 83 1.07 -12.79 11.50
CA ASN A 83 0.49 -13.52 10.38
C ASN A 83 0.36 -12.62 9.16
N ILE A 84 1.20 -12.86 8.14
CA ILE A 84 1.22 -12.14 6.87
C ILE A 84 0.73 -13.06 5.76
N LYS A 85 -0.15 -12.55 4.91
CA LYS A 85 -0.57 -13.22 3.68
C LYS A 85 -0.10 -12.45 2.46
N GLY A 86 0.64 -13.13 1.59
CA GLY A 86 1.11 -12.62 0.32
C GLY A 86 0.04 -12.67 -0.78
N LEU A 87 0.45 -12.32 -1.99
CA LEU A 87 -0.42 -12.20 -3.18
C LEU A 87 -1.19 -13.48 -3.52
N ASN A 88 -0.57 -14.64 -3.33
CA ASN A 88 -1.14 -15.93 -3.69
C ASN A 88 -2.21 -16.45 -2.70
N ASN A 89 -2.39 -15.76 -1.58
CA ASN A 89 -3.38 -16.16 -0.57
C ASN A 89 -4.74 -15.54 -0.88
N LYS A 90 -5.62 -16.33 -1.47
CA LYS A 90 -6.98 -15.93 -1.88
C LYS A 90 -7.94 -15.73 -0.70
N GLN A 91 -7.63 -16.27 0.49
CA GLN A 91 -8.51 -16.19 1.66
C GLN A 91 -8.02 -15.14 2.64
N ILE A 92 -8.95 -14.26 3.05
CA ILE A 92 -8.73 -13.32 4.16
C ILE A 92 -9.36 -13.95 5.40
N ASP A 93 -8.52 -14.38 6.34
CA ASP A 93 -8.98 -14.87 7.65
C ASP A 93 -8.84 -13.78 8.73
N ARG A 94 -9.48 -14.02 9.88
CA ARG A 94 -9.49 -13.04 10.98
C ARG A 94 -8.14 -12.89 11.67
N GLU A 95 -7.26 -13.89 11.55
CA GLU A 95 -5.95 -13.88 12.20
C GLU A 95 -4.89 -13.16 11.37
N THR A 96 -5.15 -12.96 10.07
CA THR A 96 -4.23 -12.24 9.18
C THR A 96 -4.10 -10.80 9.63
N LYS A 97 -2.88 -10.38 9.97
CA LYS A 97 -2.56 -9.02 10.39
C LYS A 97 -2.18 -8.14 9.20
N ILE A 98 -1.53 -8.71 8.22
CA ILE A 98 -1.10 -8.01 7.01
C ILE A 98 -1.51 -8.84 5.80
N GLN A 99 -2.28 -8.23 4.90
CA GLN A 99 -2.59 -8.78 3.59
C GLN A 99 -1.88 -7.95 2.54
N ILE A 100 -1.03 -8.59 1.73
CA ILE A 100 -0.44 -7.97 0.53
C ILE A 100 -1.32 -8.37 -0.66
N ALA A 101 -1.74 -7.40 -1.44
CA ALA A 101 -2.59 -7.63 -2.61
C ALA A 101 -2.26 -6.65 -3.73
N THR A 102 -2.50 -7.04 -4.98
CA THR A 102 -2.55 -6.07 -6.08
C THR A 102 -3.91 -5.36 -6.07
N VAL A 103 -3.94 -4.14 -6.60
CA VAL A 103 -5.20 -3.41 -6.78
C VAL A 103 -6.15 -4.22 -7.66
N GLN A 104 -5.64 -4.85 -8.72
CA GLN A 104 -6.42 -5.67 -9.65
C GLN A 104 -7.07 -6.87 -8.95
N SER A 105 -6.33 -7.57 -8.08
CA SER A 105 -6.90 -8.71 -7.34
C SER A 105 -8.00 -8.25 -6.38
N MET A 106 -7.86 -7.07 -5.77
CA MET A 106 -8.91 -6.49 -4.92
C MET A 106 -10.11 -6.02 -5.73
N VAL A 107 -9.92 -5.44 -6.92
CA VAL A 107 -11.01 -5.10 -7.85
C VAL A 107 -11.81 -6.36 -8.20
N LYS A 108 -11.13 -7.45 -8.59
CA LYS A 108 -11.80 -8.72 -8.91
C LYS A 108 -12.61 -9.23 -7.72
N ARG A 109 -12.05 -9.17 -6.54
CA ARG A 109 -12.69 -9.65 -5.30
C ARG A 109 -13.90 -8.81 -4.89
N LEU A 110 -13.82 -7.49 -5.04
CA LEU A 110 -14.89 -6.57 -4.60
C LEU A 110 -16.01 -6.42 -5.63
N LEU A 111 -15.68 -6.39 -6.93
CA LEU A 111 -16.65 -6.10 -7.98
C LEU A 111 -17.18 -7.36 -8.69
N TYR A 112 -16.34 -8.36 -8.90
CA TYR A 112 -16.71 -9.54 -9.69
C TYR A 112 -16.92 -10.79 -8.84
N GLN A 113 -16.43 -10.84 -7.63
CA GLN A 113 -16.53 -11.97 -6.69
C GLN A 113 -15.97 -13.30 -7.26
N ASN A 114 -15.15 -13.22 -8.30
CA ASN A 114 -14.51 -14.36 -8.92
C ASN A 114 -12.99 -14.19 -8.92
N ASP A 115 -12.25 -15.29 -8.87
CA ASP A 115 -10.82 -15.29 -9.06
C ASP A 115 -10.44 -15.33 -10.57
N GLU A 116 -9.13 -15.45 -10.83
CA GLU A 116 -8.61 -15.51 -12.21
C GLU A 116 -9.06 -16.76 -12.97
N ASP A 117 -9.31 -17.85 -12.24
CA ASP A 117 -9.78 -19.13 -12.77
C ASP A 117 -11.32 -19.20 -12.86
N GLY A 118 -12.03 -18.11 -12.50
CA GLY A 118 -13.50 -18.06 -12.51
C GLY A 118 -14.14 -18.70 -11.26
N GLU A 119 -13.36 -19.14 -10.29
CA GLU A 119 -13.88 -19.64 -9.02
C GLU A 119 -14.36 -18.48 -8.15
N LYS A 120 -15.49 -18.68 -7.48
CA LYS A 120 -16.02 -17.67 -6.54
C LYS A 120 -15.15 -17.56 -5.30
N TYR A 121 -14.80 -16.33 -4.92
CA TYR A 121 -14.24 -16.10 -3.59
C TYR A 121 -15.23 -16.53 -2.51
N ASN A 122 -14.73 -17.23 -1.51
CA ASN A 122 -15.59 -17.77 -0.42
C ASN A 122 -16.32 -16.66 0.36
N LYS A 123 -15.81 -15.45 0.35
CA LYS A 123 -16.43 -14.31 1.03
C LYS A 123 -15.91 -12.98 0.46
N MET A 124 -16.82 -12.07 0.18
CA MET A 124 -16.50 -10.67 -0.11
C MET A 124 -15.94 -10.02 1.16
N PRO A 125 -14.83 -9.26 1.09
CA PRO A 125 -14.31 -8.52 2.22
C PRO A 125 -15.36 -7.55 2.80
N SER A 126 -15.42 -7.44 4.12
CA SER A 126 -16.22 -6.42 4.79
C SER A 126 -15.51 -5.07 4.75
N VAL A 127 -16.26 -3.98 4.77
CA VAL A 127 -15.71 -2.61 4.86
C VAL A 127 -14.84 -2.40 6.11
N SER A 128 -15.00 -3.21 7.14
CA SER A 128 -14.25 -3.21 8.40
C SER A 128 -13.14 -4.25 8.49
N ASP A 129 -12.86 -4.98 7.39
CA ASP A 129 -11.84 -6.04 7.43
C ASP A 129 -10.42 -5.49 7.57
N PHE A 130 -10.19 -4.24 7.19
CA PHE A 130 -8.92 -3.55 7.36
C PHE A 130 -9.16 -2.17 7.98
N ASP A 131 -8.31 -1.81 8.93
CA ASP A 131 -8.33 -0.50 9.61
C ASP A 131 -7.20 0.44 9.12
N LEU A 132 -6.25 -0.11 8.34
CA LEU A 132 -5.22 0.64 7.64
C LEU A 132 -5.01 0.10 6.23
N ILE A 133 -4.96 1.00 5.24
CA ILE A 133 -4.56 0.69 3.87
C ILE A 133 -3.27 1.46 3.57
N ILE A 134 -2.26 0.76 3.10
CA ILE A 134 -1.02 1.36 2.59
C ILE A 134 -0.96 1.09 1.10
N VAL A 135 -0.74 2.12 0.31
CA VAL A 135 -0.69 2.06 -1.16
C VAL A 135 0.69 2.46 -1.62
N ASP A 136 1.44 1.51 -2.16
CA ASP A 136 2.72 1.81 -2.81
C ASP A 136 2.50 2.31 -4.23
N GLU A 137 3.38 3.21 -4.69
CA GLU A 137 3.27 3.88 -6.00
C GLU A 137 1.87 4.48 -6.25
N ALA A 138 1.34 5.19 -5.24
CA ALA A 138 -0.02 5.72 -5.24
C ALA A 138 -0.38 6.61 -6.44
N HIS A 139 0.63 7.15 -7.14
CA HIS A 139 0.42 7.93 -8.38
C HIS A 139 -0.07 7.08 -9.56
N ARG A 140 0.18 5.77 -9.56
CA ARG A 140 -0.09 4.90 -10.72
C ARG A 140 -1.57 4.70 -10.99
N GLY A 141 -2.40 4.75 -9.97
CA GLY A 141 -3.86 4.69 -10.12
C GLY A 141 -4.48 5.87 -10.89
N TYR A 142 -3.68 6.88 -11.25
CA TYR A 142 -4.16 8.16 -11.78
C TYR A 142 -3.43 8.68 -13.02
N ILE A 143 -2.51 7.91 -13.61
CA ILE A 143 -1.76 8.35 -14.79
C ILE A 143 -2.57 8.07 -16.06
N LEU A 144 -3.07 9.12 -16.70
CA LEU A 144 -3.88 9.06 -17.91
C LEU A 144 -3.08 8.78 -19.20
N ASP A 145 -1.76 9.03 -19.22
CA ASP A 145 -0.96 9.05 -20.45
C ASP A 145 -0.05 7.84 -20.66
N ARG A 146 -0.29 6.74 -19.93
CA ARG A 146 0.57 5.57 -20.02
C ARG A 146 -0.05 4.47 -20.89
N GLN A 147 0.79 3.80 -21.68
CA GLN A 147 0.41 2.53 -22.30
C GLN A 147 0.00 1.54 -21.20
N MET A 148 -1.21 1.02 -21.30
CA MET A 148 -1.75 0.03 -20.37
C MET A 148 -0.89 -1.23 -20.41
N SER A 149 -0.56 -1.78 -19.25
CA SER A 149 0.06 -3.11 -19.16
C SER A 149 -0.94 -4.19 -19.58
N GLU A 150 -0.45 -5.41 -19.90
CA GLU A 150 -1.33 -6.53 -20.25
C GLU A 150 -2.40 -6.81 -19.16
N GLU A 151 -2.06 -6.59 -17.90
CA GLU A 151 -2.98 -6.73 -16.76
C GLU A 151 -4.03 -5.60 -16.72
N GLU A 152 -3.66 -4.40 -17.18
CA GLU A 152 -4.54 -3.23 -17.28
C GLU A 152 -5.49 -3.33 -18.50
N LEU A 153 -5.17 -4.14 -19.51
CA LEU A 153 -6.03 -4.42 -20.67
C LEU A 153 -7.36 -5.12 -20.30
N LEU A 154 -7.49 -5.64 -19.08
CA LEU A 154 -8.75 -6.13 -18.53
C LEU A 154 -9.79 -5.03 -18.27
N TYR A 155 -9.38 -3.77 -18.36
CA TYR A 155 -10.26 -2.61 -18.18
C TYR A 155 -10.63 -2.02 -19.54
N ASN A 156 -11.88 -1.59 -19.68
CA ASN A 156 -12.42 -1.05 -20.93
C ASN A 156 -11.68 0.22 -21.41
N ASN A 157 -11.16 0.99 -20.47
CA ASN A 157 -10.32 2.16 -20.72
C ASN A 157 -9.65 2.62 -19.41
N GLN A 158 -8.77 3.60 -19.51
CA GLN A 158 -8.01 4.14 -18.39
C GLN A 158 -8.89 4.83 -17.33
N GLN A 159 -10.02 5.44 -17.72
CA GLN A 159 -10.97 6.02 -16.76
C GLN A 159 -11.66 4.94 -15.94
N ASP A 160 -11.96 3.79 -16.52
CA ASP A 160 -12.52 2.63 -15.84
C ASP A 160 -11.51 2.08 -14.81
N TYR A 161 -10.22 1.98 -15.18
CA TYR A 161 -9.16 1.61 -14.26
C TYR A 161 -9.07 2.56 -13.06
N ILE A 162 -9.03 3.87 -13.31
CA ILE A 162 -8.97 4.90 -12.25
C ILE A 162 -10.17 4.79 -11.31
N SER A 163 -11.37 4.63 -11.85
CA SER A 163 -12.59 4.54 -11.05
C SER A 163 -12.60 3.29 -10.16
N LYS A 164 -12.16 2.15 -10.69
CA LYS A 164 -12.06 0.88 -9.95
C LYS A 164 -10.94 0.92 -8.90
N TYR A 165 -9.81 1.55 -9.22
CA TYR A 165 -8.73 1.80 -8.27
C TYR A 165 -9.22 2.63 -7.08
N ARG A 166 -9.87 3.77 -7.37
CA ARG A 166 -10.47 4.63 -6.34
C ARG A 166 -11.50 3.87 -5.51
N TYR A 167 -12.35 3.09 -6.16
CA TYR A 167 -13.35 2.26 -5.49
C TYR A 167 -12.72 1.32 -4.46
N VAL A 168 -11.64 0.62 -4.80
CA VAL A 168 -10.93 -0.28 -3.86
C VAL A 168 -10.41 0.49 -2.65
N ILE A 169 -9.77 1.65 -2.89
CA ILE A 169 -9.21 2.46 -1.80
C ILE A 169 -10.32 3.02 -0.89
N GLU A 170 -11.43 3.47 -1.46
CA GLU A 170 -12.53 4.08 -0.73
C GLU A 170 -13.47 3.07 -0.06
N TYR A 171 -13.45 1.81 -0.51
CA TYR A 171 -14.35 0.77 -0.03
C TYR A 171 -14.23 0.52 1.48
N PHE A 172 -13.03 0.53 2.02
CA PHE A 172 -12.79 0.22 3.43
C PHE A 172 -12.87 1.48 4.31
N ASP A 173 -13.51 1.37 5.47
CA ASP A 173 -13.45 2.41 6.52
C ASP A 173 -12.12 2.33 7.26
N ALA A 174 -11.08 2.81 6.65
CA ALA A 174 -9.70 2.69 7.08
C ALA A 174 -8.96 4.03 6.97
N VAL A 175 -7.88 4.17 7.72
CA VAL A 175 -6.85 5.18 7.43
C VAL A 175 -6.10 4.76 6.16
N LYS A 176 -5.80 5.69 5.28
CA LYS A 176 -5.17 5.46 3.98
C LYS A 176 -3.86 6.21 3.89
N ILE A 177 -2.78 5.50 3.63
CA ILE A 177 -1.44 6.07 3.46
C ILE A 177 -0.96 5.75 2.05
N GLY A 178 -0.80 6.78 1.22
CA GLY A 178 -0.20 6.67 -0.10
C GLY A 178 1.28 6.99 -0.05
N LEU A 179 2.11 6.18 -0.72
CA LEU A 179 3.52 6.48 -0.97
C LEU A 179 3.74 6.66 -2.47
N THR A 180 4.50 7.68 -2.84
CA THR A 180 4.84 7.96 -4.23
C THR A 180 6.18 8.65 -4.35
N ALA A 181 6.87 8.44 -5.47
CA ALA A 181 8.05 9.25 -5.81
C ALA A 181 7.66 10.59 -6.46
N THR A 182 6.52 10.61 -7.14
CA THR A 182 6.05 11.74 -7.96
C THR A 182 4.60 12.05 -7.62
N PRO A 183 4.34 12.92 -6.62
CA PRO A 183 2.98 13.33 -6.33
C PRO A 183 2.40 14.08 -7.54
N ALA A 184 1.39 13.49 -8.17
CA ALA A 184 0.62 14.12 -9.23
C ALA A 184 -0.62 14.80 -8.64
N LEU A 185 -1.24 15.71 -9.38
CA LEU A 185 -2.45 16.42 -8.93
C LEU A 185 -3.53 15.46 -8.42
N HIS A 186 -3.79 14.40 -9.16
CA HIS A 186 -4.80 13.40 -8.79
C HIS A 186 -4.44 12.61 -7.52
N THR A 187 -3.14 12.43 -7.22
CA THR A 187 -2.70 11.78 -5.98
C THR A 187 -3.02 12.66 -4.78
N THR A 188 -2.79 13.98 -4.92
CA THR A 188 -3.12 14.94 -3.88
C THR A 188 -4.62 15.12 -3.69
N GLU A 189 -5.43 14.97 -4.74
CA GLU A 189 -6.89 14.95 -4.64
C GLU A 189 -7.40 13.80 -3.75
N SER A 190 -6.76 12.64 -3.78
CA SER A 190 -7.20 11.46 -3.03
C SER A 190 -6.59 11.34 -1.63
N PHE A 191 -5.33 11.69 -1.48
CA PHE A 191 -4.59 11.53 -0.22
C PHE A 191 -4.30 12.86 0.49
N GLY A 192 -4.58 14.00 -0.14
CA GLY A 192 -4.20 15.33 0.34
C GLY A 192 -2.74 15.69 0.00
N GLU A 193 -2.33 16.88 0.41
CA GLU A 193 -0.94 17.32 0.28
C GLU A 193 0.00 16.42 1.08
N PRO A 194 1.23 16.17 0.57
CA PRO A 194 2.20 15.34 1.28
C PRO A 194 2.48 15.87 2.70
N VAL A 195 2.37 15.01 3.70
CA VAL A 195 2.76 15.34 5.08
C VAL A 195 4.26 15.24 5.28
N PHE A 196 4.95 14.58 4.37
CA PHE A 196 6.40 14.47 4.32
C PHE A 196 6.86 14.36 2.87
N THR A 197 7.93 15.09 2.56
CA THR A 197 8.59 15.05 1.24
C THR A 197 10.08 14.78 1.43
N TYR A 198 10.61 13.85 0.64
CA TYR A 198 12.05 13.60 0.52
C TYR A 198 12.39 13.42 -0.95
N SER A 199 12.83 14.53 -1.55
CA SER A 199 13.10 14.64 -2.98
C SER A 199 14.37 13.92 -3.39
N TYR A 200 14.52 13.65 -4.70
CA TYR A 200 15.77 13.14 -5.27
C TYR A 200 16.96 14.04 -4.93
N ARG A 201 16.78 15.37 -5.04
CA ARG A 201 17.84 16.35 -4.74
C ARG A 201 18.30 16.26 -3.28
N GLU A 202 17.38 16.13 -2.33
CA GLU A 202 17.72 15.93 -0.92
C GLU A 202 18.46 14.62 -0.71
N ALA A 203 18.01 13.53 -1.33
CA ALA A 203 18.64 12.23 -1.23
C ALA A 203 20.08 12.21 -1.79
N VAL A 204 20.34 12.95 -2.87
CA VAL A 204 21.70 13.14 -3.42
C VAL A 204 22.55 13.99 -2.48
N ASN A 205 22.03 15.09 -1.95
CA ASN A 205 22.73 15.94 -1.00
C ASN A 205 23.12 15.18 0.27
N ASP A 206 22.23 14.30 0.74
CA ASP A 206 22.42 13.44 1.91
C ASP A 206 23.28 12.20 1.60
N ARG A 207 23.73 12.03 0.34
CA ARG A 207 24.55 10.91 -0.15
C ARG A 207 23.88 9.53 -0.04
N PHE A 208 22.58 9.48 -0.08
CA PHE A 208 21.81 8.23 -0.18
C PHE A 208 21.57 7.81 -1.63
N LEU A 209 21.60 8.76 -2.57
CA LEU A 209 21.54 8.51 -4.01
C LEU A 209 22.73 9.19 -4.69
N VAL A 210 23.06 8.72 -5.90
CA VAL A 210 24.15 9.22 -6.74
C VAL A 210 23.60 10.00 -7.91
#